data_65acf42ce2f3e10495d8dc374578fc34
#
_entry.id   65acf42ce2f3e10495d8dc374578fc34
#
_cell.length_a   1.000
_cell.length_b   1.000
_cell.length_c   1.000
_cell.angle_alpha   90.00
_cell.angle_beta   90.00
_cell.angle_gamma   90.00
#
_symmetry.space_group_name_H-M   'P 1'
#
loop_
_entity.id
_entity.type
_entity.pdbx_description
1 polymer ?
#
loop_
_entity_poly.entity_id
_entity_poly.type
_entity_poly.pdbx_seq_one_letter_code
_entity_poly.pdbx_strand_id
1 'polypeptide(L)'
;RSRGLGDVYKRQTPGHAAFTEVRARGANSTDIVILVVAADDGLQPQTEEAISHAKAAEVPIVVAINKMDLEGADIEKIKTELSGKEVVPEDWGGDTQFVPISALKGEGIEALLEAIALEAEVLELKAYHKGPAHGVVLDSSTEKGKGAVATILVQEGTLKAGDRVLVGEQAQKIRSLLDENLIEIDKAEPSVPVLISGLELPPKAGEEFLVVKNEKMAKEISSERSKKARESKLARQQITNLESLFDSELPGYKVVNLLIKTDTHGSLEAIIGSLKNLESTEIKLNIVHGSVGGINMNDCLLYTSDAADEGLGV
;
A
#
# COMPACT_ATOMS: atom_id res chain seq x y z
N ARG A 1 -10.91 -6.54 16.96
CA ARG A 1 -10.14 -6.80 18.21
C ARG A 1 -10.34 -8.26 18.58
N SER A 2 -9.32 -9.08 18.43
CA SER A 2 -9.37 -10.46 18.89
C SER A 2 -9.04 -10.49 20.39
N ARG A 3 -9.92 -11.12 21.18
CA ARG A 3 -9.68 -11.31 22.61
C ARG A 3 -8.40 -12.12 22.80
N GLY A 4 -7.43 -11.57 23.49
CA GLY A 4 -6.18 -12.26 23.88
C GLY A 4 -4.90 -11.80 23.19
N LEU A 5 -4.99 -11.08 22.07
CA LEU A 5 -3.81 -10.63 21.28
C LEU A 5 -3.41 -9.16 21.54
N GLY A 6 -3.99 -8.49 22.57
CA GLY A 6 -3.76 -7.06 22.77
C GLY A 6 -4.35 -6.20 21.65
N ASP A 7 -3.74 -5.06 21.37
CA ASP A 7 -4.16 -4.18 20.27
C ASP A 7 -3.53 -4.64 18.96
N VAL A 8 -4.23 -5.53 18.23
CA VAL A 8 -3.81 -6.04 16.91
C VAL A 8 -4.68 -5.42 15.84
N TYR A 9 -4.03 -4.87 14.83
CA TYR A 9 -4.67 -4.41 13.59
C TYR A 9 -4.44 -5.45 12.48
N LYS A 10 -5.51 -5.83 11.78
CA LYS A 10 -5.45 -6.71 10.61
C LYS A 10 -5.70 -5.91 9.36
N ARG A 11 -4.75 -5.96 8.42
CA ARG A 11 -4.90 -5.38 7.09
C ARG A 11 -4.99 -6.49 6.06
N GLN A 12 -6.06 -6.51 5.29
CA GLN A 12 -6.19 -7.39 4.14
C GLN A 12 -5.73 -6.66 2.88
N THR A 13 -4.87 -7.31 2.09
CA THR A 13 -4.44 -6.80 0.79
C THR A 13 -5.20 -7.51 -0.33
N PRO A 14 -5.55 -6.83 -1.43
CA PRO A 14 -6.19 -7.48 -2.57
C PRO A 14 -5.28 -8.55 -3.19
N GLY A 15 -5.83 -9.73 -3.52
CA GLY A 15 -5.09 -10.83 -4.14
C GLY A 15 -4.83 -10.63 -5.65
N HIS A 16 -5.51 -9.68 -6.31
CA HIS A 16 -5.38 -9.50 -7.76
C HIS A 16 -4.00 -8.96 -8.16
N ALA A 17 -3.44 -9.45 -9.28
CA ALA A 17 -2.10 -9.11 -9.76
C ALA A 17 -1.84 -7.59 -9.91
N ALA A 18 -2.88 -6.81 -10.26
CA ALA A 18 -2.78 -5.36 -10.38
C ALA A 18 -2.35 -4.62 -9.10
N PHE A 19 -2.46 -5.26 -7.91
CA PHE A 19 -2.21 -4.65 -6.62
C PHE A 19 -0.86 -5.04 -5.98
N THR A 20 0.14 -5.36 -6.79
CA THR A 20 1.51 -5.70 -6.37
C THR A 20 2.10 -4.68 -5.39
N GLU A 21 2.01 -3.39 -5.73
CA GLU A 21 2.50 -2.28 -4.88
C GLU A 21 1.79 -2.20 -3.52
N VAL A 22 0.49 -2.53 -3.48
CA VAL A 22 -0.30 -2.55 -2.23
C VAL A 22 0.15 -3.71 -1.35
N ARG A 23 0.46 -4.89 -1.93
CA ARG A 23 0.99 -6.05 -1.19
C ARG A 23 2.39 -5.78 -0.66
N ALA A 24 3.28 -5.23 -1.47
CA ALA A 24 4.64 -4.87 -1.05
C ALA A 24 4.63 -3.89 0.14
N ARG A 25 3.81 -2.83 0.06
CA ARG A 25 3.64 -1.88 1.16
C ARG A 25 2.96 -2.49 2.38
N GLY A 26 2.02 -3.40 2.16
CA GLY A 26 1.41 -4.19 3.23
C GLY A 26 2.47 -4.92 4.02
N ALA A 27 3.33 -5.70 3.37
CA ALA A 27 4.42 -6.43 4.01
C ALA A 27 5.38 -5.49 4.77
N ASN A 28 5.82 -4.40 4.16
CA ASN A 28 6.73 -3.42 4.81
C ASN A 28 6.15 -2.68 6.02
N SER A 29 4.85 -2.72 6.23
CA SER A 29 4.16 -2.01 7.32
C SER A 29 3.54 -2.93 8.37
N THR A 30 3.83 -4.22 8.32
CA THR A 30 3.28 -5.24 9.23
C THR A 30 4.39 -5.99 9.96
N ASP A 31 4.05 -6.57 11.10
CA ASP A 31 4.97 -7.36 11.92
C ASP A 31 4.89 -8.86 11.58
N ILE A 32 3.72 -9.34 11.13
CA ILE A 32 3.48 -10.74 10.76
C ILE A 32 2.60 -10.77 9.50
N VAL A 33 2.92 -11.65 8.57
CA VAL A 33 2.13 -11.92 7.37
C VAL A 33 1.37 -13.22 7.52
N ILE A 34 0.05 -13.19 7.33
CA ILE A 34 -0.77 -14.39 7.24
C ILE A 34 -0.97 -14.72 5.76
N LEU A 35 -0.37 -15.80 5.30
CA LEU A 35 -0.49 -16.30 3.94
C LEU A 35 -1.63 -17.31 3.86
N VAL A 36 -2.72 -16.95 3.17
CA VAL A 36 -3.87 -17.85 3.01
C VAL A 36 -3.74 -18.59 1.69
N VAL A 37 -3.68 -19.93 1.77
CA VAL A 37 -3.58 -20.82 0.61
C VAL A 37 -4.78 -21.77 0.62
N ALA A 38 -5.45 -21.94 -0.51
CA ALA A 38 -6.56 -22.87 -0.64
C ALA A 38 -6.03 -24.29 -0.86
N ALA A 39 -6.51 -25.25 -0.08
CA ALA A 39 -6.05 -26.63 -0.11
C ALA A 39 -6.40 -27.38 -1.41
N ASP A 40 -7.41 -26.91 -2.15
CA ASP A 40 -7.88 -27.47 -3.42
C ASP A 40 -7.15 -26.90 -4.65
N ASP A 41 -6.71 -25.63 -4.58
CA ASP A 41 -6.14 -24.92 -5.74
C ASP A 41 -4.61 -25.02 -5.83
N GLY A 42 -3.91 -25.20 -4.71
CA GLY A 42 -2.46 -25.20 -4.63
C GLY A 42 -1.85 -23.79 -4.69
N LEU A 43 -0.56 -23.72 -4.96
CA LEU A 43 0.20 -22.47 -4.99
C LEU A 43 -0.09 -21.69 -6.27
N GLN A 44 -0.65 -20.48 -6.11
CA GLN A 44 -0.95 -19.59 -7.22
C GLN A 44 0.20 -18.56 -7.42
N PRO A 45 0.39 -17.99 -8.64
CA PRO A 45 1.44 -16.99 -8.89
C PRO A 45 1.39 -15.78 -7.94
N GLN A 46 0.19 -15.37 -7.54
CA GLN A 46 -0.02 -14.27 -6.59
C GLN A 46 0.43 -14.64 -5.17
N THR A 47 0.35 -15.92 -4.81
CA THR A 47 0.87 -16.45 -3.54
C THR A 47 2.39 -16.44 -3.53
N GLU A 48 3.04 -16.81 -4.64
CA GLU A 48 4.49 -16.73 -4.80
C GLU A 48 5.00 -15.29 -4.69
N GLU A 49 4.28 -14.36 -5.29
CA GLU A 49 4.57 -12.94 -5.20
C GLU A 49 4.44 -12.44 -3.75
N ALA A 50 3.38 -12.84 -3.02
CA ALA A 50 3.17 -12.46 -1.62
C ALA A 50 4.31 -13.00 -0.71
N ILE A 51 4.77 -14.22 -0.95
CA ILE A 51 5.94 -14.80 -0.26
C ILE A 51 7.19 -13.96 -0.54
N SER A 52 7.42 -13.59 -1.80
CA SER A 52 8.58 -12.77 -2.18
C SER A 52 8.57 -11.41 -1.49
N HIS A 53 7.41 -10.77 -1.37
CA HIS A 53 7.27 -9.50 -0.66
C HIS A 53 7.48 -9.64 0.85
N ALA A 54 6.94 -10.68 1.48
CA ALA A 54 7.15 -10.94 2.91
C ALA A 54 8.63 -11.19 3.22
N LYS A 55 9.31 -12.00 2.40
CA LYS A 55 10.75 -12.23 2.52
C LYS A 55 11.61 -10.98 2.31
N ALA A 56 11.28 -10.19 1.29
CA ALA A 56 11.97 -8.93 1.02
C ALA A 56 11.81 -7.91 2.16
N ALA A 57 10.69 -7.95 2.87
CA ALA A 57 10.42 -7.14 4.05
C ALA A 57 10.97 -7.76 5.35
N GLU A 58 11.55 -8.97 5.29
CA GLU A 58 12.03 -9.72 6.46
C GLU A 58 10.96 -9.95 7.53
N VAL A 59 9.71 -10.15 7.08
CA VAL A 59 8.55 -10.36 7.97
C VAL A 59 8.22 -11.84 8.03
N PRO A 60 8.06 -12.44 9.23
CA PRO A 60 7.69 -13.84 9.38
C PRO A 60 6.31 -14.13 8.80
N ILE A 61 6.16 -15.35 8.31
CA ILE A 61 4.96 -15.84 7.64
C ILE A 61 4.30 -16.90 8.51
N VAL A 62 2.98 -16.77 8.72
CA VAL A 62 2.13 -17.86 9.24
C VAL A 62 1.23 -18.31 8.09
N VAL A 63 1.24 -19.59 7.77
CA VAL A 63 0.46 -20.17 6.65
C VAL A 63 -0.87 -20.70 7.16
N ALA A 64 -1.97 -20.18 6.61
CA ALA A 64 -3.31 -20.68 6.83
C ALA A 64 -3.77 -21.48 5.61
N ILE A 65 -3.85 -22.81 5.73
CA ILE A 65 -4.35 -23.69 4.67
C ILE A 65 -5.87 -23.73 4.76
N ASN A 66 -6.54 -23.02 3.88
CA ASN A 66 -7.99 -22.86 3.92
C ASN A 66 -8.71 -23.88 3.03
N LYS A 67 -10.03 -23.95 3.17
CA LYS A 67 -10.94 -24.87 2.48
C LYS A 67 -10.73 -26.34 2.85
N MET A 68 -10.34 -26.62 4.08
CA MET A 68 -10.16 -27.99 4.58
C MET A 68 -11.46 -28.82 4.63
N ASP A 69 -12.59 -28.17 4.41
CA ASP A 69 -13.92 -28.79 4.33
C ASP A 69 -14.20 -29.45 2.96
N LEU A 70 -13.34 -29.29 1.97
CA LEU A 70 -13.52 -29.86 0.63
C LEU A 70 -12.87 -31.26 0.54
N GLU A 71 -13.49 -32.17 -0.23
CA GLU A 71 -13.00 -33.54 -0.43
C GLU A 71 -11.65 -33.65 -1.15
N GLY A 72 -11.19 -32.59 -1.79
CA GLY A 72 -9.91 -32.52 -2.51
C GLY A 72 -8.79 -31.83 -1.74
N ALA A 73 -8.97 -31.53 -0.45
CA ALA A 73 -7.99 -30.84 0.36
C ALA A 73 -6.75 -31.72 0.62
N ASP A 74 -5.57 -31.26 0.20
CA ASP A 74 -4.29 -31.97 0.37
C ASP A 74 -3.25 -31.05 1.03
N ILE A 75 -3.06 -31.24 2.33
CA ILE A 75 -2.10 -30.47 3.14
C ILE A 75 -0.66 -30.76 2.72
N GLU A 76 -0.33 -32.03 2.48
CA GLU A 76 1.05 -32.45 2.18
C GLU A 76 1.53 -31.91 0.84
N LYS A 77 0.64 -31.81 -0.13
CA LYS A 77 0.89 -31.15 -1.40
C LYS A 77 1.26 -29.68 -1.19
N ILE A 78 0.45 -28.93 -0.42
CA ILE A 78 0.70 -27.51 -0.13
C ILE A 78 2.02 -27.30 0.62
N LYS A 79 2.31 -28.15 1.63
CA LYS A 79 3.58 -28.10 2.36
C LYS A 79 4.77 -28.31 1.42
N THR A 80 4.66 -29.25 0.49
CA THR A 80 5.72 -29.55 -0.49
C THR A 80 5.93 -28.37 -1.45
N GLU A 81 4.87 -27.80 -1.99
CA GLU A 81 4.93 -26.66 -2.91
C GLU A 81 5.54 -25.42 -2.24
N LEU A 82 5.13 -25.10 -1.01
CA LEU A 82 5.65 -23.97 -0.23
C LEU A 82 7.11 -24.17 0.21
N SER A 83 7.48 -25.40 0.57
CA SER A 83 8.88 -25.74 0.89
C SER A 83 9.81 -25.52 -0.31
N GLY A 84 9.33 -25.73 -1.54
CA GLY A 84 10.03 -25.38 -2.77
C GLY A 84 10.26 -23.89 -2.96
N LYS A 85 9.54 -23.04 -2.21
CA LYS A 85 9.72 -21.58 -2.14
C LYS A 85 10.40 -21.14 -0.83
N GLU A 86 11.06 -22.06 -0.13
CA GLU A 86 11.76 -21.80 1.14
C GLU A 86 10.82 -21.31 2.27
N VAL A 87 9.57 -21.73 2.27
CA VAL A 87 8.62 -21.60 3.37
C VAL A 87 8.41 -23.01 3.92
N VAL A 88 9.25 -23.38 4.90
CA VAL A 88 9.36 -24.75 5.40
C VAL A 88 8.57 -24.90 6.69
N PRO A 89 7.68 -25.90 6.81
CA PRO A 89 6.92 -26.12 8.04
C PRO A 89 7.84 -26.52 9.21
N GLU A 90 7.42 -26.15 10.42
CA GLU A 90 8.11 -26.56 11.67
C GLU A 90 8.29 -28.08 11.77
N ASP A 91 7.28 -28.88 11.36
CA ASP A 91 7.34 -30.35 11.33
C ASP A 91 8.49 -30.90 10.46
N TRP A 92 8.96 -30.13 9.49
CA TRP A 92 10.05 -30.48 8.58
C TRP A 92 11.37 -29.78 8.94
N GLY A 93 11.41 -29.14 10.11
CA GLY A 93 12.60 -28.44 10.62
C GLY A 93 12.74 -27.01 10.15
N GLY A 94 11.69 -26.40 9.65
CA GLY A 94 11.59 -24.98 9.34
C GLY A 94 11.15 -24.15 10.54
N ASP A 95 10.80 -22.91 10.29
CA ASP A 95 10.39 -21.89 11.25
C ASP A 95 8.96 -21.36 11.01
N THR A 96 8.27 -21.91 10.02
CA THR A 96 6.95 -21.43 9.60
C THR A 96 5.83 -22.32 10.13
N GLN A 97 4.84 -21.68 10.78
CA GLN A 97 3.66 -22.39 11.26
C GLN A 97 2.63 -22.58 10.15
N PHE A 98 2.12 -23.81 10.00
CA PHE A 98 1.09 -24.20 9.04
C PHE A 98 -0.18 -24.62 9.78
N VAL A 99 -1.25 -23.86 9.61
CA VAL A 99 -2.50 -24.08 10.32
C VAL A 99 -3.60 -24.43 9.32
N PRO A 100 -4.16 -25.64 9.38
CA PRO A 100 -5.31 -26.02 8.57
C PRO A 100 -6.59 -25.37 9.12
N ILE A 101 -7.35 -24.72 8.22
CA ILE A 101 -8.58 -24.01 8.59
C ILE A 101 -9.71 -24.26 7.58
N SER A 102 -10.93 -24.09 8.04
CA SER A 102 -12.09 -23.86 7.17
C SER A 102 -12.76 -22.54 7.56
N ALA A 103 -12.54 -21.50 6.75
CA ALA A 103 -13.15 -20.22 6.99
C ALA A 103 -14.69 -20.29 6.88
N LEU A 104 -15.21 -21.18 6.04
CA LEU A 104 -16.66 -21.41 5.87
C LEU A 104 -17.30 -22.00 7.13
N LYS A 105 -16.66 -23.00 7.74
CA LYS A 105 -17.17 -23.67 8.95
C LYS A 105 -16.71 -23.02 10.24
N GLY A 106 -15.70 -22.12 10.18
CA GLY A 106 -15.06 -21.52 11.35
C GLY A 106 -14.11 -22.47 12.09
N GLU A 107 -13.76 -23.62 11.50
CA GLU A 107 -12.86 -24.59 12.08
C GLU A 107 -11.39 -24.15 11.94
N GLY A 108 -10.56 -24.37 12.97
CA GLY A 108 -9.13 -24.03 12.98
C GLY A 108 -8.81 -22.54 13.18
N ILE A 109 -9.82 -21.66 13.29
CA ILE A 109 -9.58 -20.21 13.46
C ILE A 109 -8.93 -19.90 14.80
N GLU A 110 -9.31 -20.60 15.88
CA GLU A 110 -8.69 -20.41 17.21
C GLU A 110 -7.22 -20.82 17.16
N ALA A 111 -6.89 -21.94 16.54
CA ALA A 111 -5.51 -22.39 16.37
C ALA A 111 -4.68 -21.40 15.54
N LEU A 112 -5.26 -20.79 14.50
CA LEU A 112 -4.59 -19.74 13.73
C LEU A 112 -4.31 -18.50 14.60
N LEU A 113 -5.25 -18.11 15.45
CA LEU A 113 -5.04 -16.97 16.36
C LEU A 113 -3.98 -17.28 17.44
N GLU A 114 -3.92 -18.52 17.92
CA GLU A 114 -2.87 -18.99 18.84
C GLU A 114 -1.49 -18.99 18.16
N ALA A 115 -1.41 -19.43 16.90
CA ALA A 115 -0.17 -19.41 16.11
C ALA A 115 0.34 -17.97 15.93
N ILE A 116 -0.54 -17.03 15.59
CA ILE A 116 -0.18 -15.60 15.47
C ILE A 116 0.27 -15.03 16.82
N ALA A 117 -0.41 -15.39 17.92
CA ALA A 117 -0.06 -14.91 19.25
C ALA A 117 1.33 -15.42 19.66
N LEU A 118 1.62 -16.70 19.38
CA LEU A 118 2.93 -17.29 19.66
C LEU A 118 4.03 -16.60 18.85
N GLU A 119 3.80 -16.37 17.56
CA GLU A 119 4.76 -15.64 16.71
C GLU A 119 5.02 -14.23 17.21
N ALA A 120 3.96 -13.50 17.60
CA ALA A 120 4.06 -12.16 18.17
C ALA A 120 4.84 -12.15 19.51
N GLU A 121 4.73 -13.21 20.31
CA GLU A 121 5.49 -13.37 21.57
C GLU A 121 6.96 -13.66 21.29
N VAL A 122 7.27 -14.52 20.32
CA VAL A 122 8.65 -14.80 19.89
C VAL A 122 9.35 -13.55 19.36
N LEU A 123 8.65 -12.72 18.61
CA LEU A 123 9.16 -11.45 18.08
C LEU A 123 9.33 -10.38 19.17
N GLU A 124 8.82 -10.60 20.39
CA GLU A 124 8.83 -9.61 21.46
C GLU A 124 8.34 -8.21 21.03
N LEU A 125 7.26 -8.15 20.25
CA LEU A 125 6.73 -6.91 19.69
C LEU A 125 6.42 -5.89 20.78
N LYS A 126 7.02 -4.72 20.69
CA LYS A 126 6.87 -3.62 21.67
C LYS A 126 6.65 -2.31 20.93
N ALA A 127 5.73 -1.49 21.41
CA ALA A 127 5.51 -0.15 20.88
C ALA A 127 5.56 0.90 22.02
N TYR A 128 6.18 2.03 21.74
CA TYR A 128 6.24 3.14 22.70
C TYR A 128 4.97 3.98 22.58
N HIS A 129 4.16 4.04 23.65
CA HIS A 129 2.94 4.86 23.69
C HIS A 129 3.23 6.35 23.99
N LYS A 130 4.39 6.67 24.56
CA LYS A 130 4.73 8.03 24.97
C LYS A 130 5.65 8.69 23.95
N GLY A 131 5.28 9.90 23.52
CA GLY A 131 6.09 10.67 22.59
C GLY A 131 5.33 11.16 21.37
N PRO A 132 6.02 11.84 20.43
CA PRO A 132 5.43 12.22 19.16
C PRO A 132 5.07 10.97 18.36
N ALA A 133 3.90 10.98 17.74
CA ALA A 133 3.49 9.85 16.93
C ALA A 133 4.33 9.75 15.66
N HIS A 134 4.64 8.52 15.30
CA HIS A 134 5.28 8.12 14.05
C HIS A 134 4.52 6.93 13.46
N GLY A 135 4.50 6.81 12.15
CA GLY A 135 3.85 5.70 11.47
C GLY A 135 3.81 5.88 9.96
N VAL A 136 2.90 5.17 9.33
CA VAL A 136 2.83 5.07 7.86
C VAL A 136 1.44 5.40 7.33
N VAL A 137 1.40 5.99 6.13
CA VAL A 137 0.17 6.21 5.37
C VAL A 137 -0.24 4.89 4.71
N LEU A 138 -1.42 4.39 5.04
CA LEU A 138 -1.97 3.17 4.44
C LEU A 138 -2.62 3.45 3.09
N ASP A 139 -3.44 4.50 3.02
CA ASP A 139 -4.13 4.94 1.81
C ASP A 139 -4.54 6.40 1.95
N SER A 140 -4.88 7.05 0.83
CA SER A 140 -5.34 8.42 0.82
C SER A 140 -6.36 8.67 -0.29
N SER A 141 -7.26 9.60 -0.03
CA SER A 141 -8.32 9.98 -0.97
C SER A 141 -8.67 11.46 -0.84
N THR A 142 -9.53 11.93 -1.75
CA THR A 142 -10.11 13.27 -1.67
C THR A 142 -11.62 13.14 -1.48
N GLU A 143 -12.12 13.56 -0.32
CA GLU A 143 -13.55 13.51 0.00
C GLU A 143 -14.21 14.88 -0.20
N LYS A 144 -15.44 14.87 -0.73
CA LYS A 144 -16.25 16.10 -0.86
C LYS A 144 -16.54 16.67 0.53
N GLY A 145 -16.20 17.95 0.75
CA GLY A 145 -16.43 18.66 2.01
C GLY A 145 -15.35 18.50 3.08
N LYS A 146 -14.57 17.41 3.08
CA LYS A 146 -13.43 17.22 4.00
C LYS A 146 -12.08 17.55 3.38
N GLY A 147 -11.99 17.54 2.03
CA GLY A 147 -10.74 17.75 1.32
C GLY A 147 -9.91 16.47 1.26
N ALA A 148 -8.58 16.61 1.27
CA ALA A 148 -7.69 15.48 1.30
C ALA A 148 -7.74 14.80 2.68
N VAL A 149 -7.94 13.48 2.67
CA VAL A 149 -7.95 12.62 3.84
C VAL A 149 -6.95 11.47 3.64
N ALA A 150 -6.39 10.96 4.73
CA ALA A 150 -5.50 9.83 4.68
C ALA A 150 -5.79 8.86 5.84
N THR A 151 -5.80 7.58 5.54
CA THR A 151 -5.78 6.52 6.56
C THR A 151 -4.33 6.26 6.92
N ILE A 152 -3.99 6.46 8.17
CA ILE A 152 -2.65 6.25 8.70
C ILE A 152 -2.65 5.16 9.77
N LEU A 153 -1.54 4.44 9.89
CA LEU A 153 -1.29 3.50 10.97
C LEU A 153 -0.25 4.12 11.91
N VAL A 154 -0.64 4.32 13.16
CA VAL A 154 0.31 4.74 14.20
C VAL A 154 1.15 3.54 14.59
N GLN A 155 2.46 3.64 14.48
CA GLN A 155 3.40 2.59 14.87
C GLN A 155 4.00 2.87 16.25
N GLU A 156 4.34 4.13 16.53
CA GLU A 156 4.88 4.57 17.81
C GLU A 156 4.27 5.91 18.23
N GLY A 157 4.30 6.18 19.53
CA GLY A 157 3.80 7.41 20.13
C GLY A 157 2.27 7.47 20.23
N THR A 158 1.74 8.63 20.51
CA THR A 158 0.30 8.89 20.56
C THR A 158 -0.03 10.10 19.68
N LEU A 159 -0.86 9.91 18.68
CA LEU A 159 -1.36 10.97 17.81
C LEU A 159 -2.59 11.61 18.41
N LYS A 160 -2.70 12.93 18.33
CA LYS A 160 -3.84 13.70 18.86
C LYS A 160 -4.43 14.62 17.80
N ALA A 161 -5.73 14.86 17.92
CA ALA A 161 -6.37 15.92 17.14
C ALA A 161 -5.68 17.26 17.41
N GLY A 162 -5.39 18.00 16.35
CA GLY A 162 -4.65 19.26 16.44
C GLY A 162 -3.12 19.15 16.38
N ASP A 163 -2.57 17.94 16.40
CA ASP A 163 -1.14 17.73 16.19
C ASP A 163 -0.71 18.17 14.79
N ARG A 164 0.54 18.58 14.69
CA ARG A 164 1.14 18.93 13.41
C ARG A 164 1.95 17.77 12.90
N VAL A 165 1.57 17.26 11.75
CA VAL A 165 2.25 16.14 11.10
C VAL A 165 3.03 16.60 9.89
N LEU A 166 4.21 16.01 9.72
CA LEU A 166 4.97 16.02 8.49
C LEU A 166 4.69 14.70 7.78
N VAL A 167 4.07 14.76 6.60
CA VAL A 167 3.78 13.60 5.74
C VAL A 167 4.30 13.90 4.35
N GLY A 168 5.20 13.07 3.85
CA GLY A 168 5.86 13.32 2.56
C GLY A 168 6.51 14.70 2.54
N GLU A 169 6.02 15.55 1.64
CA GLU A 169 6.49 16.94 1.45
C GLU A 169 5.67 17.97 2.24
N GLN A 170 4.61 17.58 2.94
CA GLN A 170 3.66 18.48 3.57
C GLN A 170 3.84 18.53 5.09
N ALA A 171 3.75 19.72 5.65
CA ALA A 171 3.70 19.96 7.09
C ALA A 171 2.34 20.58 7.45
N GLN A 172 1.40 19.76 7.91
CA GLN A 172 0.01 20.12 8.10
C GLN A 172 -0.47 19.89 9.53
N LYS A 173 -1.49 20.65 9.93
CA LYS A 173 -2.18 20.45 11.20
C LYS A 173 -3.38 19.55 11.00
N ILE A 174 -3.43 18.42 11.71
CA ILE A 174 -4.58 17.53 11.71
C ILE A 174 -5.80 18.26 12.24
N ARG A 175 -6.90 18.21 11.49
CA ARG A 175 -8.17 18.81 11.90
C ARG A 175 -8.97 17.86 12.78
N SER A 176 -9.14 16.63 12.34
CA SER A 176 -9.85 15.58 13.07
C SER A 176 -9.23 14.22 12.87
N LEU A 177 -9.42 13.36 13.86
CA LEU A 177 -9.10 11.94 13.81
C LEU A 177 -10.42 11.17 13.85
N LEU A 178 -10.59 10.22 12.94
CA LEU A 178 -11.76 9.35 12.88
C LEU A 178 -11.30 7.89 13.00
N ASP A 179 -12.04 7.09 13.74
CA ASP A 179 -11.81 5.65 13.83
C ASP A 179 -12.34 4.89 12.60
N GLU A 180 -12.26 3.56 12.61
CA GLU A 180 -12.78 2.68 11.55
C GLU A 180 -14.29 2.80 11.33
N ASN A 181 -15.05 3.29 12.33
CA ASN A 181 -16.48 3.53 12.26
C ASN A 181 -16.84 4.98 11.86
N LEU A 182 -15.83 5.78 11.48
CA LEU A 182 -15.94 7.20 11.17
C LEU A 182 -16.42 8.05 12.37
N ILE A 183 -16.17 7.58 13.59
CA ILE A 183 -16.43 8.31 14.82
C ILE A 183 -15.20 9.14 15.18
N GLU A 184 -15.42 10.39 15.54
CA GLU A 184 -14.33 11.29 15.94
C GLU A 184 -13.72 10.86 17.26
N ILE A 185 -12.38 10.79 17.29
CA ILE A 185 -11.58 10.41 18.46
C ILE A 185 -10.54 11.48 18.78
N ASP A 186 -10.22 11.66 20.04
CA ASP A 186 -9.24 12.66 20.49
C ASP A 186 -7.79 12.21 20.30
N LYS A 187 -7.55 10.91 20.39
CA LYS A 187 -6.21 10.32 20.33
C LYS A 187 -6.22 8.95 19.63
N ALA A 188 -5.10 8.62 18.99
CA ALA A 188 -4.80 7.30 18.47
C ALA A 188 -3.48 6.79 19.05
N GLU A 189 -3.50 5.56 19.54
CA GLU A 189 -2.36 4.84 20.12
C GLU A 189 -1.70 3.94 19.07
N PRO A 190 -0.52 3.36 19.33
CA PRO A 190 0.12 2.42 18.40
C PRO A 190 -0.80 1.26 17.99
N SER A 191 -0.59 0.74 16.77
CA SER A 191 -1.41 -0.30 16.14
C SER A 191 -2.88 0.08 15.88
N VAL A 192 -3.23 1.36 15.98
CA VAL A 192 -4.59 1.85 15.67
C VAL A 192 -4.58 2.60 14.35
N PRO A 193 -5.32 2.10 13.33
CA PRO A 193 -5.51 2.85 12.10
C PRO A 193 -6.50 3.97 12.33
N VAL A 194 -6.22 5.15 11.79
CA VAL A 194 -7.09 6.32 11.89
C VAL A 194 -7.17 7.08 10.59
N LEU A 195 -8.34 7.60 10.29
CA LEU A 195 -8.54 8.53 9.19
C LEU A 195 -8.27 9.95 9.68
N ILE A 196 -7.29 10.61 9.07
CA ILE A 196 -6.95 12.00 9.36
C ILE A 196 -7.52 12.94 8.30
N SER A 197 -7.94 14.13 8.73
CA SER A 197 -8.37 15.20 7.84
C SER A 197 -7.56 16.47 8.07
N GLY A 198 -7.64 17.41 7.11
CA GLY A 198 -6.94 18.68 7.20
C GLY A 198 -5.65 18.75 6.38
N LEU A 199 -5.43 17.76 5.53
CA LEU A 199 -4.33 17.75 4.56
C LEU A 199 -4.67 18.65 3.36
N GLU A 200 -3.66 19.27 2.76
CA GLU A 200 -3.84 20.07 1.53
C GLU A 200 -3.95 19.17 0.30
N LEU A 201 -3.11 18.16 0.25
CA LEU A 201 -3.08 17.18 -0.83
C LEU A 201 -3.07 15.77 -0.24
N PRO A 202 -3.68 14.79 -0.92
CA PRO A 202 -3.58 13.40 -0.48
C PRO A 202 -2.11 12.93 -0.56
N PRO A 203 -1.52 12.45 0.56
CA PRO A 203 -0.17 11.90 0.58
C PRO A 203 -0.14 10.59 -0.20
N LYS A 204 1.05 10.15 -0.57
CA LYS A 204 1.18 8.83 -1.20
C LYS A 204 1.05 7.74 -0.14
N ALA A 205 0.41 6.64 -0.53
CA ALA A 205 0.38 5.46 0.31
C ALA A 205 1.81 4.90 0.49
N GLY A 206 2.14 4.48 1.71
CA GLY A 206 3.50 4.05 2.10
C GLY A 206 4.42 5.19 2.56
N GLU A 207 4.03 6.45 2.47
CA GLU A 207 4.81 7.54 3.05
C GLU A 207 4.76 7.50 4.57
N GLU A 208 5.90 7.79 5.20
CA GLU A 208 5.98 7.94 6.65
C GLU A 208 5.39 9.27 7.09
N PHE A 209 4.73 9.25 8.24
CA PHE A 209 4.34 10.47 8.93
C PHE A 209 5.04 10.60 10.28
N LEU A 210 5.29 11.83 10.68
CA LEU A 210 5.92 12.17 11.96
C LEU A 210 5.24 13.40 12.57
N VAL A 211 4.90 13.32 13.86
CA VAL A 211 4.42 14.48 14.61
C VAL A 211 5.59 15.40 14.97
N VAL A 212 5.50 16.65 14.57
CA VAL A 212 6.55 17.65 14.78
C VAL A 212 6.04 18.77 15.69
N LYS A 213 6.73 18.97 16.83
CA LYS A 213 6.35 20.02 17.81
C LYS A 213 6.68 21.43 17.33
N ASN A 214 7.72 21.60 16.54
CA ASN A 214 8.20 22.90 16.10
C ASN A 214 7.75 23.18 14.65
N GLU A 215 6.84 24.15 14.52
CA GLU A 215 6.30 24.57 13.21
C GLU A 215 7.37 25.04 12.24
N LYS A 216 8.36 25.79 12.73
CA LYS A 216 9.43 26.33 11.89
C LYS A 216 10.27 25.20 11.30
N MET A 217 10.63 24.23 12.12
CA MET A 217 11.38 23.06 11.69
C MET A 217 10.58 22.19 10.70
N ALA A 218 9.27 22.00 10.95
CA ALA A 218 8.39 21.28 10.04
C ALA A 218 8.33 21.94 8.65
N LYS A 219 8.21 23.28 8.60
CA LYS A 219 8.19 24.04 7.35
C LYS A 219 9.54 24.01 6.62
N GLU A 220 10.65 24.06 7.34
CA GLU A 220 11.99 23.95 6.76
C GLU A 220 12.18 22.60 6.08
N ILE A 221 11.89 21.51 6.80
CA ILE A 221 12.01 20.14 6.27
C ILE A 221 11.07 19.92 5.07
N SER A 222 9.81 20.38 5.17
CA SER A 222 8.83 20.33 4.08
C SER A 222 9.36 21.06 2.85
N SER A 223 9.87 22.28 3.02
CA SER A 223 10.44 23.07 1.92
C SER A 223 11.64 22.41 1.25
N GLU A 224 12.54 21.79 2.03
CA GLU A 224 13.67 21.04 1.48
C GLU A 224 13.25 19.78 0.71
N ARG A 225 12.29 19.01 1.27
CA ARG A 225 11.73 17.83 0.58
C ARG A 225 11.05 18.22 -0.73
N SER A 226 10.22 19.26 -0.73
CA SER A 226 9.56 19.78 -1.94
C SER A 226 10.56 20.25 -3.01
N LYS A 227 11.66 20.90 -2.61
CA LYS A 227 12.72 21.29 -3.56
C LYS A 227 13.35 20.06 -4.20
N LYS A 228 13.78 19.07 -3.39
CA LYS A 228 14.38 17.82 -3.89
C LYS A 228 13.43 17.05 -4.81
N ALA A 229 12.15 16.95 -4.45
CA ALA A 229 11.15 16.29 -5.27
C ALA A 229 10.95 17.00 -6.60
N ARG A 230 10.90 18.34 -6.59
CA ARG A 230 10.81 19.14 -7.81
C ARG A 230 12.05 18.98 -8.71
N GLU A 231 13.24 19.01 -8.15
CA GLU A 231 14.49 18.77 -8.88
C GLU A 231 14.51 17.36 -9.50
N SER A 232 14.14 16.34 -8.73
CA SER A 232 14.05 14.95 -9.23
C SER A 232 13.00 14.80 -10.34
N LYS A 233 11.86 15.49 -10.22
CA LYS A 233 10.82 15.48 -11.24
C LYS A 233 11.29 16.15 -12.53
N LEU A 234 11.95 17.29 -12.44
CA LEU A 234 12.53 18.00 -13.59
C LEU A 234 13.62 17.16 -14.27
N ALA A 235 14.50 16.52 -13.49
CA ALA A 235 15.53 15.64 -14.05
C ALA A 235 14.92 14.44 -14.80
N ARG A 236 13.87 13.81 -14.25
CA ARG A 236 13.14 12.73 -14.93
C ARG A 236 12.46 13.21 -16.21
N GLN A 237 11.81 14.37 -16.18
CA GLN A 237 11.18 14.95 -17.39
C GLN A 237 12.20 15.23 -18.50
N GLN A 238 13.40 15.70 -18.15
CA GLN A 238 14.47 15.90 -19.13
C GLN A 238 14.94 14.61 -19.77
N ILE A 239 15.05 13.52 -18.98
CA ILE A 239 15.42 12.18 -19.49
C ILE A 239 14.32 11.65 -20.41
N THR A 240 13.05 11.74 -20.01
CA THR A 240 11.91 11.29 -20.78
C THR A 240 11.77 12.09 -22.11
N ASN A 241 12.01 13.40 -22.08
CA ASN A 241 12.02 14.22 -23.29
C ASN A 241 13.16 13.86 -24.24
N LEU A 242 14.35 13.51 -23.71
CA LEU A 242 15.47 13.01 -24.50
C LEU A 242 15.14 11.65 -25.14
N GLU A 243 14.57 10.73 -24.38
CA GLU A 243 14.13 9.41 -24.89
C GLU A 243 13.04 9.57 -25.97
N SER A 244 12.06 10.45 -25.76
CA SER A 244 11.01 10.71 -26.74
C SER A 244 11.53 11.33 -28.06
N LEU A 245 12.60 12.12 -28.02
CA LEU A 245 13.27 12.64 -29.20
C LEU A 245 13.98 11.55 -30.00
N PHE A 246 14.53 10.54 -29.34
CA PHE A 246 15.13 9.37 -30.00
C PHE A 246 14.08 8.38 -30.53
N ASP A 247 12.95 8.23 -29.83
CA ASP A 247 11.85 7.33 -30.22
C ASP A 247 11.00 7.88 -31.39
N SER A 248 11.00 9.21 -31.63
CA SER A 248 10.24 9.85 -32.72
C SER A 248 10.78 9.52 -34.13
N GLU A 249 11.94 8.87 -34.22
CA GLU A 249 12.52 8.42 -35.50
C GLU A 249 12.12 7.00 -35.94
N LEU A 250 11.34 6.27 -35.13
CA LEU A 250 10.86 4.94 -35.49
C LEU A 250 9.45 5.02 -36.11
N PRO A 251 9.28 4.79 -37.42
CA PRO A 251 7.96 4.86 -38.05
C PRO A 251 7.11 3.64 -37.67
N GLY A 252 5.94 3.87 -37.09
CA GLY A 252 4.93 2.81 -36.95
C GLY A 252 4.14 2.74 -35.63
N TYR A 253 4.48 3.48 -34.57
CA TYR A 253 3.73 3.42 -33.32
C TYR A 253 2.65 4.51 -33.27
N LYS A 254 1.45 4.13 -32.79
CA LYS A 254 0.43 5.10 -32.37
C LYS A 254 0.60 5.38 -30.89
N VAL A 255 0.89 6.64 -30.55
CA VAL A 255 0.93 7.09 -29.14
C VAL A 255 -0.49 7.42 -28.69
N VAL A 256 -0.92 6.84 -27.56
CA VAL A 256 -2.21 7.17 -26.93
C VAL A 256 -1.93 7.88 -25.62
N ASN A 257 -2.28 9.15 -25.57
CA ASN A 257 -2.15 9.95 -24.35
C ASN A 257 -3.31 9.69 -23.39
N LEU A 258 -2.99 9.38 -22.15
CA LEU A 258 -3.96 9.03 -21.11
C LEU A 258 -3.88 9.98 -19.92
N LEU A 259 -5.03 10.46 -19.48
CA LEU A 259 -5.20 11.12 -18.20
C LEU A 259 -6.02 10.21 -17.30
N ILE A 260 -5.48 9.90 -16.10
CA ILE A 260 -6.07 8.92 -15.18
C ILE A 260 -6.50 9.63 -13.91
N LYS A 261 -7.75 9.45 -13.51
CA LYS A 261 -8.32 9.89 -12.24
C LYS A 261 -8.95 8.74 -11.51
N THR A 262 -8.67 8.63 -10.23
CA THR A 262 -9.16 7.55 -9.37
C THR A 262 -9.68 8.11 -8.04
N ASP A 263 -10.39 7.28 -7.31
CA ASP A 263 -10.88 7.57 -5.97
C ASP A 263 -9.77 7.51 -4.91
N THR A 264 -8.86 6.53 -5.03
CA THR A 264 -7.74 6.32 -4.09
C THR A 264 -6.41 6.20 -4.80
N HIS A 265 -5.33 6.35 -4.03
CA HIS A 265 -3.97 6.22 -4.55
C HIS A 265 -3.64 4.78 -4.96
N GLY A 266 -4.14 3.80 -4.21
CA GLY A 266 -3.95 2.37 -4.53
C GLY A 266 -4.59 1.99 -5.87
N SER A 267 -5.81 2.49 -6.16
CA SER A 267 -6.48 2.31 -7.46
C SER A 267 -5.68 2.93 -8.60
N LEU A 268 -5.08 4.11 -8.39
CA LEU A 268 -4.26 4.78 -9.39
C LEU A 268 -3.05 3.93 -9.78
N GLU A 269 -2.33 3.44 -8.81
CA GLU A 269 -1.14 2.60 -9.04
C GLU A 269 -1.49 1.29 -9.73
N ALA A 270 -2.58 0.64 -9.32
CA ALA A 270 -3.05 -0.60 -9.94
C ALA A 270 -3.39 -0.40 -11.44
N ILE A 271 -4.08 0.70 -11.79
CA ILE A 271 -4.42 1.01 -13.17
C ILE A 271 -3.14 1.32 -13.98
N ILE A 272 -2.23 2.13 -13.45
CA ILE A 272 -0.95 2.46 -14.11
C ILE A 272 -0.12 1.19 -14.34
N GLY A 273 -0.01 0.32 -13.34
CA GLY A 273 0.70 -0.95 -13.45
C GLY A 273 0.09 -1.87 -14.51
N SER A 274 -1.24 -1.99 -14.54
CA SER A 274 -1.96 -2.80 -15.54
C SER A 274 -1.78 -2.25 -16.96
N LEU A 275 -1.81 -0.93 -17.14
CA LEU A 275 -1.62 -0.28 -18.44
C LEU A 275 -0.20 -0.45 -18.98
N LYS A 276 0.81 -0.40 -18.13
CA LYS A 276 2.21 -0.67 -18.54
C LYS A 276 2.40 -2.10 -19.08
N ASN A 277 1.66 -3.06 -18.52
CA ASN A 277 1.71 -4.45 -18.98
C ASN A 277 0.93 -4.69 -20.29
N LEU A 278 0.14 -3.71 -20.77
CA LEU A 278 -0.62 -3.79 -22.02
C LEU A 278 0.13 -3.19 -23.22
N GLU A 279 1.38 -2.74 -23.06
CA GLU A 279 2.18 -2.23 -24.16
C GLU A 279 2.32 -3.29 -25.26
N SER A 280 1.89 -2.91 -26.47
CA SER A 280 1.97 -3.75 -27.67
C SER A 280 2.96 -3.16 -28.66
N THR A 281 3.35 -3.95 -29.68
CA THR A 281 4.25 -3.50 -30.73
C THR A 281 3.67 -2.41 -31.65
N GLU A 282 2.37 -2.10 -31.53
CA GLU A 282 1.68 -1.13 -32.39
C GLU A 282 1.22 0.13 -31.66
N ILE A 283 1.06 0.07 -30.32
CA ILE A 283 0.50 1.16 -29.52
C ILE A 283 1.41 1.41 -28.30
N LYS A 284 1.87 2.64 -28.14
CA LYS A 284 2.58 3.13 -26.97
C LYS A 284 1.63 3.96 -26.11
N LEU A 285 1.46 3.57 -24.85
CA LEU A 285 0.63 4.30 -23.90
C LEU A 285 1.48 5.36 -23.19
N ASN A 286 1.07 6.62 -23.28
CA ASN A 286 1.69 7.72 -22.58
C ASN A 286 0.75 8.24 -21.47
N ILE A 287 1.14 8.11 -20.22
CA ILE A 287 0.35 8.61 -19.08
C ILE A 287 0.78 10.06 -18.81
N VAL A 288 0.05 11.02 -19.38
CA VAL A 288 0.30 12.45 -19.25
C VAL A 288 0.11 12.91 -17.81
N HIS A 289 -0.95 12.44 -17.15
CA HIS A 289 -1.24 12.80 -15.76
C HIS A 289 -2.05 11.71 -15.06
N GLY A 290 -1.63 11.37 -13.83
CA GLY A 290 -2.37 10.49 -12.92
C GLY A 290 -2.54 11.16 -11.56
N SER A 291 -3.77 11.24 -11.05
CA SER A 291 -4.03 11.80 -9.72
C SER A 291 -5.35 11.30 -9.12
N VAL A 292 -5.45 11.47 -7.79
CA VAL A 292 -6.64 11.12 -7.02
C VAL A 292 -7.64 12.27 -7.03
N GLY A 293 -8.93 11.93 -7.15
CA GLY A 293 -10.05 12.88 -7.11
C GLY A 293 -10.82 12.97 -8.43
N GLY A 294 -11.80 13.86 -8.47
CA GLY A 294 -12.65 14.08 -9.65
C GLY A 294 -11.90 14.83 -10.77
N ILE A 295 -12.42 14.70 -11.99
CA ILE A 295 -11.94 15.46 -13.14
C ILE A 295 -12.27 16.95 -12.94
N ASN A 296 -11.30 17.80 -13.17
CA ASN A 296 -11.43 19.26 -13.07
C ASN A 296 -11.07 19.96 -14.39
N MET A 297 -11.29 21.28 -14.46
CA MET A 297 -11.04 22.06 -15.67
C MET A 297 -9.56 22.03 -16.10
N ASN A 298 -8.63 21.99 -15.16
CA ASN A 298 -7.19 21.91 -15.46
C ASN A 298 -6.82 20.58 -16.13
N ASP A 299 -7.50 19.50 -15.75
CA ASP A 299 -7.30 18.19 -16.37
C ASP A 299 -7.73 18.21 -17.84
N CYS A 300 -8.84 18.88 -18.15
CA CYS A 300 -9.32 19.06 -19.51
C CYS A 300 -8.34 19.92 -20.34
N LEU A 301 -7.79 20.98 -19.75
CA LEU A 301 -6.81 21.85 -20.41
C LEU A 301 -5.50 21.12 -20.69
N LEU A 302 -5.01 20.29 -19.78
CA LEU A 302 -3.82 19.46 -19.99
C LEU A 302 -4.01 18.49 -21.17
N TYR A 303 -5.18 17.85 -21.24
CA TYR A 303 -5.49 16.92 -22.32
C TYR A 303 -5.61 17.62 -23.69
N THR A 304 -6.21 18.81 -23.72
CA THR A 304 -6.41 19.56 -24.98
C THR A 304 -5.16 20.29 -25.46
N SER A 305 -4.24 20.69 -24.55
CA SER A 305 -2.97 21.33 -24.95
C SER A 305 -2.03 20.35 -25.64
N ASP A 306 -1.93 19.11 -25.13
CA ASP A 306 -1.14 18.05 -25.78
C ASP A 306 -1.72 17.64 -27.14
N ALA A 307 -3.07 17.59 -27.26
CA ALA A 307 -3.72 17.29 -28.52
C ALA A 307 -3.62 18.42 -29.57
N ALA A 308 -3.36 19.65 -29.13
CA ALA A 308 -3.18 20.80 -30.04
C ALA A 308 -1.77 20.86 -30.65
N ASP A 309 -0.76 20.34 -29.97
CA ASP A 309 0.61 20.27 -30.50
C ASP A 309 0.78 19.18 -31.57
N GLU A 310 -0.06 18.14 -31.58
CA GLU A 310 -0.07 17.12 -32.65
C GLU A 310 -0.79 17.60 -33.94
N GLY A 311 -1.54 18.70 -33.87
CA GLY A 311 -2.38 19.20 -34.98
C GLY A 311 -1.73 20.22 -35.93
N LEU A 312 -0.50 20.65 -35.69
CA LEU A 312 0.18 21.69 -36.50
C LEU A 312 1.28 21.16 -37.39
N GLY A 313 1.19 19.91 -37.80
CA GLY A 313 2.01 19.33 -38.86
C GLY A 313 1.27 19.31 -40.22
N VAL A 314 1.14 20.46 -40.88
CA VAL A 314 0.83 20.54 -42.32
C VAL A 314 2.03 21.11 -43.04
#